data_7cdd7f95d6f9e9c54ae62372120d9360
#
_entry.id   7cdd7f95d6f9e9c54ae62372120d9360
#
_cell.length_a   1.000
_cell.length_b   1.000
_cell.length_c   1.000
_cell.angle_alpha   90.00
_cell.angle_beta   90.00
_cell.angle_gamma   90.00
#
_symmetry.space_group_name_H-M   'P 1'
#
loop_
_entity.id
_entity.type
_entity.pdbx_description
1 polymer ?
#
loop_
_entity_poly.entity_id
_entity_poly.type
_entity_poly.pdbx_seq_one_letter_code
_entity_poly.pdbx_strand_id
1 'polypeptide(L)'
;MKFYQSLKIKKKIIVIFWHNRLLMTSFCWNYENNFRMLISSHRDGQIISNAVSHLGIGTIQGSSSKNKMSSLKEILKSLKDSNVVGITPDGPRGPREKIKDGIISLIRKTDATVIPLSYSAKFKIQINSWDKFIFVTPFNKFVAVWGNAVEYNKNKKPEENLKVIENELKRVTKLSENLAK
;
A
#
# COMPACT_ATOMS: atom_id res chain seq x y z
N MET A 1 -11.01 2.62 14.36
CA MET A 1 -12.10 1.67 14.76
C MET A 1 -12.64 0.84 13.57
N LYS A 2 -12.95 1.41 12.40
CA LYS A 2 -13.45 0.65 11.22
C LYS A 2 -12.46 -0.37 10.64
N PHE A 3 -11.16 -0.11 10.70
CA PHE A 3 -10.11 -1.03 10.21
C PHE A 3 -10.12 -2.37 10.97
N TYR A 4 -10.14 -2.34 12.30
CA TYR A 4 -10.23 -3.56 13.13
C TYR A 4 -11.49 -4.38 12.86
N GLN A 5 -12.62 -3.73 12.58
CA GLN A 5 -13.86 -4.42 12.22
C GLN A 5 -13.74 -5.14 10.87
N SER A 6 -13.09 -4.51 9.88
CA SER A 6 -12.89 -5.11 8.55
C SER A 6 -11.98 -6.34 8.61
N LEU A 7 -10.96 -6.36 9.46
CA LEU A 7 -10.09 -7.52 9.68
C LEU A 7 -10.84 -8.71 10.31
N LYS A 8 -11.73 -8.44 11.26
CA LYS A 8 -12.52 -9.50 11.94
C LYS A 8 -13.56 -10.18 11.04
N ILE A 9 -14.02 -9.52 9.96
CA ILE A 9 -15.10 -10.01 9.10
C ILE A 9 -14.60 -10.86 7.91
N LYS A 10 -13.33 -11.32 7.90
CA LYS A 10 -12.73 -12.08 6.78
C LYS A 10 -12.90 -11.42 5.41
N LYS A 11 -12.95 -10.09 5.34
CA LYS A 11 -13.01 -9.34 4.08
C LYS A 11 -11.65 -9.38 3.38
N LYS A 12 -11.65 -9.42 2.07
CA LYS A 12 -10.46 -9.19 1.25
C LYS A 12 -10.01 -7.75 1.43
N ILE A 13 -8.77 -7.53 1.87
CA ILE A 13 -8.26 -6.19 2.18
C ILE A 13 -7.03 -5.91 1.33
N ILE A 14 -7.05 -4.76 0.69
CA ILE A 14 -5.90 -4.17 0.01
C ILE A 14 -5.51 -2.90 0.76
N VAL A 15 -4.30 -2.88 1.32
CA VAL A 15 -3.70 -1.67 1.90
C VAL A 15 -2.93 -0.94 0.81
N ILE A 16 -3.22 0.34 0.62
CA ILE A 16 -2.49 1.17 -0.34
C ILE A 16 -1.70 2.26 0.38
N PHE A 17 -0.49 2.48 -0.09
CA PHE A 17 0.41 3.52 0.40
C PHE A 17 1.34 3.96 -0.73
N TRP A 18 1.80 5.21 -0.70
CA TRP A 18 2.69 5.73 -1.74
C TRP A 18 4.04 5.03 -1.76
N HIS A 19 4.64 4.90 -2.95
CA HIS A 19 5.94 4.25 -3.14
C HIS A 19 7.03 4.87 -2.28
N ASN A 20 7.04 6.17 -2.12
CA ASN A 20 8.00 6.88 -1.28
C ASN A 20 7.87 6.59 0.23
N ARG A 21 6.83 5.86 0.65
CA ARG A 21 6.56 5.46 2.03
C ARG A 21 6.65 3.94 2.23
N LEU A 22 7.30 3.23 1.32
CA LEU A 22 7.38 1.77 1.36
C LEU A 22 8.11 1.26 2.61
N LEU A 23 9.25 1.88 2.97
CA LEU A 23 10.17 1.34 3.98
C LEU A 23 9.50 1.15 5.35
N MET A 24 8.89 2.19 5.89
CA MET A 24 8.34 2.14 7.24
C MET A 24 6.90 1.59 7.30
N THR A 25 6.27 1.34 6.16
CA THR A 25 4.96 0.68 6.13
C THR A 25 5.00 -0.70 6.77
N SER A 26 6.13 -1.39 6.66
CA SER A 26 6.36 -2.69 7.31
C SER A 26 6.21 -2.61 8.84
N PHE A 27 6.61 -1.52 9.46
CA PHE A 27 6.50 -1.29 10.90
C PHE A 27 5.11 -0.80 11.34
N CYS A 28 4.24 -0.44 10.38
CA CYS A 28 2.86 -0.06 10.67
C CYS A 28 1.95 -1.29 10.82
N TRP A 29 2.44 -2.48 10.46
CA TRP A 29 1.69 -3.72 10.53
C TRP A 29 1.96 -4.44 11.86
N ASN A 30 0.95 -4.55 12.69
CA ASN A 30 1.00 -5.28 13.97
C ASN A 30 -0.30 -6.05 14.20
N TYR A 31 -0.67 -6.88 13.22
CA TYR A 31 -1.90 -7.66 13.25
C TYR A 31 -1.60 -9.14 13.01
N GLU A 32 -2.45 -10.02 13.52
CA GLU A 32 -2.32 -11.48 13.41
C GLU A 32 -2.43 -12.01 11.97
N ASN A 33 -3.05 -11.24 11.06
CA ASN A 33 -3.20 -11.65 9.67
C ASN A 33 -1.90 -11.48 8.89
N ASN A 34 -1.61 -12.45 8.04
CA ASN A 34 -0.46 -12.39 7.15
C ASN A 34 -0.55 -11.20 6.20
N PHE A 35 0.42 -10.32 6.28
CA PHE A 35 0.56 -9.19 5.36
C PHE A 35 1.53 -9.55 4.24
N ARG A 36 1.12 -9.32 3.00
CA ARG A 36 1.97 -9.55 1.82
C ARG A 36 2.08 -8.28 1.00
N MET A 37 3.31 -7.85 0.73
CA MET A 37 3.57 -6.65 -0.06
C MET A 37 3.83 -7.00 -1.52
N LEU A 38 3.16 -6.29 -2.44
CA LEU A 38 3.48 -6.36 -3.87
C LEU A 38 4.76 -5.58 -4.12
N ILE A 39 5.84 -6.28 -4.47
CA ILE A 39 7.17 -5.70 -4.66
C ILE A 39 7.64 -5.97 -6.09
N SER A 40 8.40 -5.04 -6.67
CA SER A 40 8.99 -5.20 -8.00
C SER A 40 9.92 -6.41 -8.05
N SER A 41 9.92 -7.14 -9.17
CA SER A 41 10.86 -8.24 -9.44
C SER A 41 12.29 -7.78 -9.76
N HIS A 42 12.54 -6.48 -9.88
CA HIS A 42 13.88 -5.94 -10.11
C HIS A 42 14.76 -6.04 -8.85
N ARG A 43 16.08 -5.88 -9.03
CA ARG A 43 17.09 -6.03 -7.97
C ARG A 43 16.76 -5.23 -6.69
N ASP A 44 16.32 -3.99 -6.85
CA ASP A 44 15.95 -3.14 -5.71
C ASP A 44 14.76 -3.71 -4.93
N GLY A 45 13.78 -4.28 -5.64
CA GLY A 45 12.65 -4.98 -5.02
C GLY A 45 13.07 -6.23 -4.25
N GLN A 46 14.08 -6.96 -4.73
CA GLN A 46 14.61 -8.13 -4.01
C GLN A 46 15.27 -7.74 -2.68
N ILE A 47 16.03 -6.63 -2.65
CA ILE A 47 16.63 -6.10 -1.42
C ILE A 47 15.53 -5.77 -0.40
N ILE A 48 14.47 -5.08 -0.84
CA ILE A 48 13.34 -4.75 0.04
C ILE A 48 12.61 -6.02 0.48
N SER A 49 12.40 -6.98 -0.43
CA SER A 49 11.75 -8.27 -0.11
C SER A 49 12.50 -9.00 1.01
N ASN A 50 13.82 -9.07 0.92
CA ASN A 50 14.64 -9.68 1.96
C ASN A 50 14.54 -8.91 3.28
N ALA A 51 14.59 -7.58 3.24
CA ALA A 51 14.50 -6.76 4.45
C ALA A 51 13.14 -6.93 5.17
N VAL A 52 12.02 -6.92 4.45
CA VAL A 52 10.70 -7.05 5.07
C VAL A 52 10.36 -8.48 5.50
N SER A 53 10.99 -9.49 4.91
CA SER A 53 10.82 -10.88 5.33
C SER A 53 11.27 -11.13 6.76
N HIS A 54 12.33 -10.44 7.22
CA HIS A 54 12.78 -10.48 8.62
C HIS A 54 11.75 -9.89 9.60
N LEU A 55 10.79 -9.11 9.11
CA LEU A 55 9.67 -8.56 9.89
C LEU A 55 8.40 -9.43 9.81
N GLY A 56 8.50 -10.65 9.26
CA GLY A 56 7.37 -11.55 9.10
C GLY A 56 6.41 -11.17 7.95
N ILE A 57 6.81 -10.23 7.08
CA ILE A 57 5.99 -9.78 5.96
C ILE A 57 6.32 -10.60 4.72
N GLY A 58 5.32 -11.28 4.19
CA GLY A 58 5.43 -11.99 2.92
C GLY A 58 5.49 -11.03 1.73
N THR A 59 6.04 -11.47 0.60
CA THR A 59 6.07 -10.66 -0.61
C THR A 59 5.42 -11.38 -1.78
N ILE A 60 4.79 -10.60 -2.66
CA ILE A 60 4.29 -11.01 -3.96
C ILE A 60 5.14 -10.31 -4.99
N GLN A 61 5.72 -11.06 -5.92
CA GLN A 61 6.54 -10.45 -6.97
C GLN A 61 5.64 -9.80 -8.02
N GLY A 62 5.72 -8.46 -8.09
CA GLY A 62 5.16 -7.66 -9.16
C GLY A 62 5.96 -7.88 -10.44
N SER A 63 5.28 -8.20 -11.53
CA SER A 63 5.94 -8.42 -12.81
C SER A 63 6.13 -7.13 -13.59
N SER A 64 7.25 -7.06 -14.31
CA SER A 64 7.37 -6.30 -15.55
C SER A 64 6.33 -6.80 -16.58
N SER A 65 6.07 -6.05 -17.64
CA SER A 65 4.96 -6.22 -18.59
C SER A 65 4.63 -7.66 -19.07
N LYS A 66 5.59 -8.59 -19.01
CA LYS A 66 5.42 -9.98 -19.47
C LYS A 66 4.64 -10.91 -18.51
N ASN A 67 4.54 -10.59 -17.22
CA ASN A 67 3.95 -11.50 -16.21
C ASN A 67 2.82 -10.86 -15.35
N LYS A 68 2.13 -9.83 -15.84
CA LYS A 68 1.01 -9.17 -15.12
C LYS A 68 -0.05 -10.18 -14.65
N MET A 69 -0.30 -11.22 -15.42
CA MET A 69 -1.28 -12.25 -15.11
C MET A 69 -0.85 -13.11 -13.92
N SER A 70 0.45 -13.42 -13.81
CA SER A 70 1.00 -14.18 -12.67
C SER A 70 0.83 -13.41 -11.37
N SER A 71 1.24 -12.14 -11.33
CA SER A 71 1.07 -11.30 -10.14
C SER A 71 -0.40 -11.14 -9.74
N LEU A 72 -1.30 -10.99 -10.72
CA LEU A 72 -2.73 -10.92 -10.44
C LEU A 72 -3.25 -12.23 -9.81
N LYS A 73 -2.82 -13.38 -10.32
CA LYS A 73 -3.18 -14.68 -9.74
C LYS A 73 -2.69 -14.82 -8.30
N GLU A 74 -1.46 -14.40 -8.00
CA GLU A 74 -0.89 -14.43 -6.65
C GLU A 74 -1.63 -13.49 -5.69
N ILE A 75 -1.98 -12.29 -6.13
CA ILE A 75 -2.79 -11.34 -5.35
C ILE A 75 -4.16 -11.97 -5.04
N LEU A 76 -4.84 -12.53 -6.04
CA LEU A 76 -6.14 -13.18 -5.87
C LEU A 76 -6.06 -14.36 -4.90
N LYS A 77 -5.01 -15.19 -5.01
CA LYS A 77 -4.75 -16.29 -4.09
C LYS A 77 -4.53 -15.78 -2.67
N SER A 78 -3.64 -14.81 -2.49
CA SER A 78 -3.36 -14.21 -1.18
C SER A 78 -4.63 -13.66 -0.52
N LEU A 79 -5.46 -12.94 -1.27
CA LEU A 79 -6.72 -12.40 -0.74
C LEU A 79 -7.76 -13.48 -0.41
N LYS A 80 -7.74 -14.64 -1.09
CA LYS A 80 -8.58 -15.80 -0.75
C LYS A 80 -8.12 -16.47 0.55
N ASP A 81 -6.81 -16.56 0.75
CA ASP A 81 -6.19 -17.16 1.93
C ASP A 81 -6.25 -16.22 3.16
N SER A 82 -7.12 -15.21 3.13
CA SER A 82 -7.31 -14.23 4.21
C SER A 82 -6.07 -13.38 4.52
N ASN A 83 -5.11 -13.31 3.59
CA ASN A 83 -4.00 -12.38 3.71
C ASN A 83 -4.44 -10.96 3.32
N VAL A 84 -3.78 -10.00 3.92
CA VAL A 84 -3.88 -8.61 3.51
C VAL A 84 -2.78 -8.30 2.50
N VAL A 85 -3.12 -7.61 1.42
CA VAL A 85 -2.16 -7.29 0.36
C VAL A 85 -1.85 -5.80 0.35
N GLY A 86 -0.57 -5.46 0.53
CA GLY A 86 -0.05 -4.09 0.45
C GLY A 86 0.40 -3.75 -0.97
N ILE A 87 -0.04 -2.61 -1.50
CA ILE A 87 0.26 -2.18 -2.87
C ILE A 87 0.64 -0.70 -2.90
N THR A 88 1.70 -0.38 -3.64
CA THR A 88 2.06 1.00 -4.02
C THR A 88 1.35 1.38 -5.32
N PRO A 89 0.28 2.22 -5.26
CA PRO A 89 -0.58 2.45 -6.41
C PRO A 89 0.05 3.32 -7.50
N ASP A 90 1.07 4.10 -7.18
CA ASP A 90 1.90 4.86 -8.13
C ASP A 90 2.95 3.98 -8.81
N GLY A 91 3.28 2.82 -8.22
CA GLY A 91 4.22 1.84 -8.78
C GLY A 91 5.66 2.36 -8.92
N PRO A 92 6.59 1.51 -9.38
CA PRO A 92 8.03 1.82 -9.34
C PRO A 92 8.51 2.85 -10.38
N ARG A 93 7.65 3.26 -11.30
CA ARG A 93 7.98 4.23 -12.37
C ARG A 93 7.20 5.53 -12.26
N GLY A 94 6.37 5.70 -11.24
CA GLY A 94 5.54 6.88 -11.07
C GLY A 94 4.49 7.10 -12.17
N PRO A 95 3.97 8.31 -12.28
CA PRO A 95 4.39 9.52 -11.57
C PRO A 95 4.08 9.49 -10.07
N ARG A 96 4.87 10.22 -9.30
CA ARG A 96 4.78 10.30 -7.85
C ARG A 96 3.36 10.66 -7.39
N GLU A 97 2.88 9.92 -6.40
CA GLU A 97 1.60 10.18 -5.71
C GLU A 97 0.40 10.30 -6.65
N LYS A 98 0.40 9.48 -7.71
CA LYS A 98 -0.71 9.34 -8.65
C LYS A 98 -1.08 7.87 -8.82
N ILE A 99 -2.34 7.55 -8.59
CA ILE A 99 -2.82 6.17 -8.72
C ILE A 99 -2.91 5.77 -10.19
N LYS A 100 -2.41 4.57 -10.51
CA LYS A 100 -2.50 3.99 -11.87
C LYS A 100 -3.84 3.29 -12.09
N ASP A 101 -4.35 3.33 -13.31
CA ASP A 101 -5.65 2.74 -13.71
C ASP A 101 -5.73 1.22 -13.43
N GLY A 102 -4.59 0.53 -13.44
CA GLY A 102 -4.53 -0.89 -13.11
C GLY A 102 -5.03 -1.24 -11.71
N ILE A 103 -4.93 -0.30 -10.77
CA ILE A 103 -5.37 -0.47 -9.38
C ILE A 103 -6.90 -0.57 -9.32
N ILE A 104 -7.62 0.28 -10.04
CA ILE A 104 -9.09 0.25 -10.03
C ILE A 104 -9.62 -1.05 -10.66
N SER A 105 -8.96 -1.54 -11.71
CA SER A 105 -9.28 -2.82 -12.33
C SER A 105 -9.06 -4.00 -11.37
N LEU A 106 -8.00 -3.95 -10.57
CA LEU A 106 -7.70 -4.95 -9.54
C LEU A 106 -8.78 -4.94 -8.45
N ILE A 107 -9.11 -3.76 -7.90
CA ILE A 107 -10.11 -3.60 -6.84
C ILE A 107 -11.47 -4.13 -7.32
N ARG A 108 -11.88 -3.77 -8.52
CA ARG A 108 -13.14 -4.25 -9.11
C ARG A 108 -13.18 -5.77 -9.26
N LYS A 109 -12.06 -6.40 -9.68
CA LYS A 109 -11.98 -7.86 -9.88
C LYS A 109 -11.91 -8.63 -8.57
N THR A 110 -11.33 -8.06 -7.53
CA THR A 110 -11.15 -8.72 -6.24
C THR A 110 -12.32 -8.51 -5.29
N ASP A 111 -13.11 -7.47 -5.52
CA ASP A 111 -14.13 -6.96 -4.59
C ASP A 111 -13.53 -6.69 -3.20
N ALA A 112 -12.30 -6.21 -3.18
CA ALA A 112 -11.56 -5.95 -1.96
C ALA A 112 -11.87 -4.57 -1.39
N THR A 113 -11.94 -4.49 -0.07
CA THR A 113 -11.96 -3.22 0.64
C THR A 113 -10.57 -2.60 0.61
N VAL A 114 -10.47 -1.35 0.20
CA VAL A 114 -9.21 -0.60 0.14
C VAL A 114 -9.03 0.20 1.41
N ILE A 115 -7.86 0.09 2.03
CA ILE A 115 -7.51 0.86 3.22
C ILE A 115 -6.24 1.65 2.94
N PRO A 116 -6.34 2.99 2.82
CA PRO A 116 -5.19 3.84 2.69
C PRO A 116 -4.36 3.91 3.97
N LEU A 117 -3.05 3.87 3.83
CA LEU A 117 -2.08 4.01 4.89
C LEU A 117 -1.02 5.04 4.50
N SER A 118 -0.66 5.89 5.42
CA SER A 118 0.50 6.77 5.25
C SER A 118 1.23 6.94 6.57
N TYR A 119 2.50 7.30 6.48
CA TYR A 119 3.28 7.68 7.65
C TYR A 119 4.09 8.94 7.39
N SER A 120 4.54 9.55 8.46
CA SER A 120 5.57 10.57 8.45
C SER A 120 6.38 10.53 9.74
N ALA A 121 7.47 11.27 9.77
CA ALA A 121 8.30 11.42 10.94
C ALA A 121 8.78 12.87 11.07
N LYS A 122 9.11 13.29 12.28
CA LYS A 122 9.59 14.64 12.55
C LYS A 122 10.92 14.89 11.83
N PHE A 123 11.88 13.99 12.01
CA PHE A 123 13.17 14.05 11.32
C PHE A 123 13.21 12.98 10.22
N LYS A 124 13.29 13.40 8.98
CA LYS A 124 13.30 12.56 7.80
C LYS A 124 14.22 13.12 6.74
N ILE A 125 14.91 12.22 6.03
CA ILE A 125 15.70 12.55 4.86
C ILE A 125 14.87 12.22 3.63
N GLN A 126 14.74 13.18 2.74
CA GLN A 126 14.08 12.97 1.45
C GLN A 126 15.16 12.78 0.38
N ILE A 127 15.19 11.58 -0.20
CA ILE A 127 16.16 11.24 -1.24
C ILE A 127 15.75 11.94 -2.54
N ASN A 128 16.74 12.40 -3.31
CA ASN A 128 16.48 13.00 -4.62
C ASN A 128 16.25 11.92 -5.69
N SER A 129 15.14 11.18 -5.54
CA SER A 129 14.62 10.18 -6.47
C SER A 129 13.33 10.68 -7.13
N TRP A 130 12.84 9.96 -8.15
CA TRP A 130 11.59 10.31 -8.84
C TRP A 130 10.39 10.41 -7.89
N ASP A 131 10.34 9.54 -6.86
CA ASP A 131 9.28 9.47 -5.86
C ASP A 131 9.52 10.35 -4.64
N LYS A 132 10.72 10.94 -4.49
CA LYS A 132 11.14 11.66 -3.27
C LYS A 132 11.07 10.73 -2.05
N PHE A 133 11.72 9.57 -2.13
CA PHE A 133 11.70 8.54 -1.11
C PHE A 133 12.04 9.09 0.28
N ILE A 134 11.29 8.64 1.29
CA ILE A 134 11.42 9.12 2.66
C ILE A 134 12.18 8.09 3.50
N PHE A 135 13.33 8.49 3.98
CA PHE A 135 14.10 7.75 4.96
C PHE A 135 13.89 8.37 6.36
N VAL A 136 13.43 7.57 7.29
CA VAL A 136 13.19 8.00 8.68
C VAL A 136 14.44 7.72 9.50
N THR A 137 14.94 8.75 10.22
CA THR A 137 16.09 8.59 11.10
C THR A 137 15.74 7.84 12.38
N PRO A 138 16.68 7.15 13.03
CA PRO A 138 16.47 6.54 14.35
C PRO A 138 16.06 7.57 15.43
N PHE A 139 15.49 7.09 16.53
CA PHE A 139 15.11 7.89 17.71
C PHE A 139 14.22 9.08 17.36
N ASN A 140 13.13 8.82 16.66
CA ASN A 140 12.31 9.83 16.03
C ASN A 140 10.82 9.72 16.42
N LYS A 141 10.08 10.83 16.40
CA LYS A 141 8.62 10.79 16.43
C LYS A 141 8.12 10.26 15.09
N PHE A 142 7.61 9.05 15.11
CA PHE A 142 7.00 8.39 13.96
C PHE A 142 5.47 8.37 14.11
N VAL A 143 4.76 8.74 13.07
CA VAL A 143 3.30 8.78 13.04
C VAL A 143 2.80 8.01 11.83
N ALA A 144 2.03 6.96 12.07
CA ALA A 144 1.29 6.23 11.05
C ALA A 144 -0.20 6.58 11.12
N VAL A 145 -0.82 6.80 9.98
CA VAL A 145 -2.24 7.15 9.86
C VAL A 145 -2.94 6.17 8.93
N TRP A 146 -3.89 5.45 9.47
CA TRP A 146 -4.80 4.60 8.73
C TRP A 146 -6.01 5.40 8.25
N GLY A 147 -6.34 5.28 6.98
CA GLY A 147 -7.48 5.95 6.36
C GLY A 147 -8.80 5.22 6.57
N ASN A 148 -9.86 5.83 6.08
CA ASN A 148 -11.16 5.19 6.04
C ASN A 148 -11.16 4.06 5.01
N ALA A 149 -11.87 2.98 5.32
CA ALA A 149 -12.10 1.90 4.37
C ALA A 149 -12.93 2.40 3.18
N VAL A 150 -12.44 2.15 1.98
CA VAL A 150 -13.11 2.53 0.71
C VAL A 150 -13.50 1.25 -0.03
N GLU A 151 -14.77 1.10 -0.34
CA GLU A 151 -15.29 0.01 -1.16
C GLU A 151 -15.57 0.51 -2.59
N TYR A 152 -15.40 -0.37 -3.58
CA TYR A 152 -15.71 -0.05 -4.96
C TYR A 152 -17.21 0.12 -5.14
N ASN A 153 -17.64 1.28 -5.58
CA ASN A 153 -19.04 1.55 -5.89
C ASN A 153 -19.34 1.22 -7.36
N LYS A 154 -20.13 0.16 -7.58
CA LYS A 154 -20.49 -0.31 -8.92
C LYS A 154 -21.39 0.68 -9.69
N ASN A 155 -22.06 1.60 -9.00
CA ASN A 155 -22.91 2.63 -9.60
C ASN A 155 -22.14 3.86 -10.05
N LYS A 156 -20.83 3.94 -9.76
CA LYS A 156 -19.94 5.03 -10.17
C LYS A 156 -19.00 4.59 -11.28
N LYS A 157 -18.57 5.54 -12.10
CA LYS A 157 -17.52 5.29 -13.09
C LYS A 157 -16.21 4.89 -12.42
N PRO A 158 -15.35 4.08 -13.08
CA PRO A 158 -14.06 3.69 -12.54
C PRO A 158 -13.20 4.89 -12.11
N GLU A 159 -13.20 5.97 -12.88
CA GLU A 159 -12.42 7.19 -12.62
C GLU A 159 -12.90 7.91 -11.36
N GLU A 160 -14.20 7.87 -11.06
CA GLU A 160 -14.75 8.45 -9.84
C GLU A 160 -14.33 7.64 -8.61
N ASN A 161 -14.39 6.30 -8.70
CA ASN A 161 -13.89 5.43 -7.66
C ASN A 161 -12.41 5.65 -7.40
N LEU A 162 -11.61 5.78 -8.47
CA LEU A 162 -10.18 6.05 -8.37
C LEU A 162 -9.91 7.37 -7.64
N LYS A 163 -10.65 8.44 -8.00
CA LYS A 163 -10.55 9.76 -7.33
C LYS A 163 -10.86 9.68 -5.82
N VAL A 164 -11.88 8.92 -5.43
CA VAL A 164 -12.21 8.74 -4.01
C VAL A 164 -11.04 8.11 -3.25
N ILE A 165 -10.46 7.04 -3.81
CA ILE A 165 -9.33 6.34 -3.20
C ILE A 165 -8.09 7.25 -3.15
N GLU A 166 -7.79 7.96 -4.23
CA GLU A 166 -6.64 8.86 -4.31
C GLU A 166 -6.76 10.02 -3.32
N ASN A 167 -7.94 10.62 -3.22
CA ASN A 167 -8.20 11.72 -2.29
C ASN A 167 -8.03 11.26 -0.84
N GLU A 168 -8.52 10.07 -0.48
CA GLU A 168 -8.36 9.54 0.87
C GLU A 168 -6.89 9.23 1.18
N LEU A 169 -6.14 8.67 0.23
CA LEU A 169 -4.70 8.43 0.40
C LEU A 169 -3.91 9.75 0.55
N LYS A 170 -4.23 10.77 -0.23
CA LYS A 170 -3.66 12.12 -0.08
C LYS A 170 -4.03 12.75 1.28
N ARG A 171 -5.27 12.57 1.72
CA ARG A 171 -5.74 13.07 3.02
C ARG A 171 -4.92 12.48 4.17
N VAL A 172 -4.76 11.16 4.23
CA VAL A 172 -3.98 10.51 5.30
C VAL A 172 -2.50 10.85 5.21
N THR A 173 -1.99 11.09 4.01
CA THR A 173 -0.62 11.54 3.77
C THR A 173 -0.40 12.90 4.43
N LYS A 174 -1.24 13.89 4.10
CA LYS A 174 -1.17 15.23 4.68
C LYS A 174 -1.37 15.22 6.20
N LEU A 175 -2.29 14.36 6.69
CA LEU A 175 -2.55 14.22 8.11
C LEU A 175 -1.32 13.66 8.85
N SER A 176 -0.69 12.61 8.33
CA SER A 176 0.53 12.03 8.93
C SER A 176 1.67 13.06 8.98
N GLU A 177 1.83 13.87 7.93
CA GLU A 177 2.83 14.94 7.87
C GLU A 177 2.58 16.04 8.90
N ASN A 178 1.33 16.44 9.10
CA ASN A 178 0.97 17.46 10.08
C ASN A 178 1.16 16.97 11.52
N LEU A 179 0.79 15.74 11.80
CA LEU A 179 0.93 15.14 13.12
C LEU A 179 2.38 14.83 13.52
N ALA A 180 3.28 14.72 12.53
CA ALA A 180 4.70 14.43 12.74
C ALA A 180 5.58 15.67 12.96
N LYS A 181 5.03 16.87 12.84
CA LYS A 181 5.74 18.16 13.08
C LYS A 181 6.16 18.36 14.51
#